data_420fb352d86c85ca274c619548d0837f
#
_entry.id   420fb352d86c85ca274c619548d0837f
#
_cell.length_a   1.000
_cell.length_b   1.000
_cell.length_c   1.000
_cell.angle_alpha   90.00
_cell.angle_beta   90.00
_cell.angle_gamma   90.00
#
_symmetry.space_group_name_H-M   'P 1'
#
loop_
_entity.id
_entity.type
_entity.pdbx_description
1 polymer ?
#
loop_
_entity_poly.entity_id
_entity_poly.type
_entity_poly.pdbx_seq_one_letter_code
_entity_poly.pdbx_strand_id
1 'polypeptide(L)'
;IHQIFGNKSVYEITKEGLKKVDNIVNPKPDTEAPTQPQGLYASNLTSNSVELKWNPSTDNVGIKEYQVLRDGQLIQTVQGTTFTDQNLTANKEYKYAVKAVDAAGNTSIQSNILLVKTKDQNVSYEKWDSRKAYTKGDKVEHQGKVYEAVQNHQGNGDPNWIFALALWNPLT
;
A
#
# COMPACT_ATOMS: atom_id res chain seq x y z
N ILE A 1 -12.89 16.14 -45.06
CA ILE A 1 -12.43 14.74 -45.16
C ILE A 1 -10.94 14.72 -45.55
N HIS A 2 -10.16 14.04 -44.78
CA HIS A 2 -8.73 13.85 -45.05
C HIS A 2 -8.50 12.47 -45.64
N GLN A 3 -7.71 12.43 -46.72
CA GLN A 3 -7.26 11.15 -47.30
C GLN A 3 -5.74 11.05 -47.21
N ILE A 4 -5.27 9.85 -46.91
CA ILE A 4 -3.84 9.54 -46.86
C ILE A 4 -3.48 8.74 -48.10
N PHE A 5 -2.53 9.22 -48.88
CA PHE A 5 -2.05 8.57 -50.11
C PHE A 5 -0.58 8.19 -49.96
N GLY A 6 -0.24 6.91 -50.23
CA GLY A 6 1.14 6.43 -50.33
C GLY A 6 2.06 6.97 -49.25
N ASN A 7 2.97 7.83 -49.57
CA ASN A 7 4.02 8.38 -48.72
C ASN A 7 3.53 9.32 -47.60
N LYS A 8 2.34 9.13 -47.08
CA LYS A 8 1.81 9.88 -45.95
C LYS A 8 1.53 11.35 -46.20
N SER A 9 1.33 11.74 -47.45
CA SER A 9 0.80 13.07 -47.78
C SER A 9 -0.67 13.12 -47.39
N VAL A 10 -1.06 14.18 -46.76
CA VAL A 10 -2.46 14.40 -46.34
C VAL A 10 -3.07 15.50 -47.19
N TYR A 11 -4.27 15.26 -47.70
CA TYR A 11 -4.99 16.18 -48.56
C TYR A 11 -6.35 16.49 -47.94
N GLU A 12 -6.75 17.74 -48.00
CA GLU A 12 -8.07 18.21 -47.66
C GLU A 12 -8.91 18.38 -48.90
N ILE A 13 -10.14 17.86 -48.90
CA ILE A 13 -11.10 18.07 -49.98
C ILE A 13 -11.86 19.36 -49.70
N THR A 14 -11.66 20.36 -50.55
CA THR A 14 -12.31 21.66 -50.47
C THR A 14 -13.22 21.87 -51.66
N LYS A 15 -13.97 22.99 -51.68
CA LYS A 15 -14.79 23.41 -52.85
C LYS A 15 -13.92 23.62 -54.11
N GLU A 16 -12.65 23.85 -53.95
CA GLU A 16 -11.69 24.11 -55.03
C GLU A 16 -10.93 22.86 -55.47
N GLY A 17 -11.20 21.71 -54.86
CA GLY A 17 -10.53 20.43 -55.10
C GLY A 17 -9.61 19.99 -53.97
N LEU A 18 -8.74 19.03 -54.28
CA LEU A 18 -7.77 18.50 -53.29
C LEU A 18 -6.67 19.52 -53.04
N LYS A 19 -6.51 19.91 -51.79
CA LYS A 19 -5.42 20.78 -51.37
C LYS A 19 -4.53 20.04 -50.38
N LYS A 20 -3.22 20.05 -50.66
CA LYS A 20 -2.25 19.45 -49.74
C LYS A 20 -2.21 20.25 -48.43
N VAL A 21 -2.31 19.54 -47.32
CA VAL A 21 -2.19 20.13 -46.02
C VAL A 21 -0.78 19.90 -45.49
N ASP A 22 0.02 20.99 -45.46
CA ASP A 22 1.46 20.90 -45.19
C ASP A 22 1.81 20.82 -43.70
N ASN A 23 0.85 21.06 -42.79
CA ASN A 23 1.10 21.18 -41.36
C ASN A 23 0.49 20.04 -40.55
N ILE A 24 0.03 18.96 -41.16
CA ILE A 24 -0.43 17.79 -40.40
C ILE A 24 0.74 16.87 -40.16
N VAL A 25 1.24 16.89 -38.93
CA VAL A 25 2.21 15.92 -38.46
C VAL A 25 1.44 14.70 -37.99
N ASN A 26 1.63 13.55 -38.62
CA ASN A 26 1.16 12.30 -38.05
C ASN A 26 1.90 12.11 -36.71
N PRO A 27 1.19 12.02 -35.60
CA PRO A 27 1.86 11.81 -34.32
C PRO A 27 2.65 10.51 -34.38
N LYS A 28 3.95 10.61 -34.13
CA LYS A 28 4.81 9.44 -33.99
C LYS A 28 4.35 8.68 -32.77
N PRO A 29 4.14 7.34 -32.84
CA PRO A 29 3.81 6.57 -31.68
C PRO A 29 4.86 6.75 -30.59
N ASP A 30 4.43 6.94 -29.35
CA ASP A 30 5.30 7.02 -28.21
C ASP A 30 5.79 5.61 -27.84
N THR A 31 7.10 5.41 -27.88
CA THR A 31 7.74 4.15 -27.54
C THR A 31 8.70 4.29 -26.36
N GLU A 32 8.79 5.49 -25.78
CA GLU A 32 9.63 5.73 -24.62
C GLU A 32 8.89 5.38 -23.33
N ALA A 33 9.56 4.65 -22.46
CA ALA A 33 9.02 4.36 -21.13
C ALA A 33 9.26 5.55 -20.20
N PRO A 34 8.36 5.76 -19.21
CA PRO A 34 8.60 6.74 -18.15
C PRO A 34 9.86 6.45 -17.36
N THR A 35 10.35 7.45 -16.66
CA THR A 35 11.45 7.26 -15.70
C THR A 35 11.00 6.39 -14.53
N GLN A 36 11.95 5.66 -13.97
CA GLN A 36 11.71 4.85 -12.75
C GLN A 36 11.19 5.73 -11.61
N PRO A 37 10.09 5.37 -10.94
CA PRO A 37 9.69 6.06 -9.72
C PRO A 37 10.78 6.01 -8.67
N GLN A 38 11.07 7.16 -8.05
CA GLN A 38 12.11 7.31 -7.04
C GLN A 38 11.52 7.65 -5.69
N GLY A 39 12.28 7.40 -4.65
CA GLY A 39 11.93 7.87 -3.31
C GLY A 39 10.72 7.18 -2.69
N LEU A 40 10.43 5.93 -3.08
CA LEU A 40 9.34 5.17 -2.46
C LEU A 40 9.61 4.97 -0.98
N TYR A 41 8.68 5.43 -0.14
CA TYR A 41 8.75 5.28 1.30
C TYR A 41 7.36 5.06 1.90
N ALA A 42 7.34 4.52 3.12
CA ALA A 42 6.14 4.28 3.90
C ALA A 42 5.94 5.34 4.97
N SER A 43 4.68 5.69 5.21
CA SER A 43 4.27 6.55 6.32
C SER A 43 2.96 6.03 6.93
N ASN A 44 2.56 6.57 8.07
CA ASN A 44 1.30 6.22 8.74
C ASN A 44 1.09 4.69 8.87
N LEU A 45 2.17 3.98 9.22
CA LEU A 45 2.15 2.54 9.38
C LEU A 45 1.37 2.14 10.63
N THR A 46 0.44 1.21 10.44
CA THR A 46 -0.36 0.62 11.52
C THR A 46 -0.22 -0.91 11.52
N SER A 47 -1.03 -1.59 12.30
CA SER A 47 -1.08 -3.05 12.30
C SER A 47 -1.75 -3.64 11.06
N ASN A 48 -2.55 -2.86 10.32
CA ASN A 48 -3.33 -3.35 9.19
C ASN A 48 -3.31 -2.44 7.97
N SER A 49 -2.51 -1.36 7.98
CA SER A 49 -2.44 -0.42 6.87
C SER A 49 -1.08 0.25 6.77
N VAL A 50 -0.76 0.74 5.59
CA VAL A 50 0.44 1.54 5.33
C VAL A 50 0.14 2.53 4.21
N GLU A 51 0.63 3.76 4.37
CA GLU A 51 0.59 4.74 3.30
C GLU A 51 1.93 4.75 2.56
N LEU A 52 1.86 4.60 1.25
CA LEU A 52 3.04 4.66 0.37
C LEU A 52 3.07 6.01 -0.34
N LYS A 53 4.26 6.56 -0.44
CA LYS A 53 4.52 7.81 -1.19
C LYS A 53 5.77 7.66 -2.01
N TRP A 54 5.81 8.32 -3.17
CA TRP A 54 6.95 8.32 -4.07
C TRP A 54 7.03 9.63 -4.84
N ASN A 55 8.18 9.88 -5.45
CA ASN A 55 8.36 11.06 -6.27
C ASN A 55 7.73 10.84 -7.66
N PRO A 56 7.21 11.90 -8.29
CA PRO A 56 6.67 11.79 -9.63
C PRO A 56 7.73 11.33 -10.63
N SER A 57 7.34 10.43 -11.53
CA SER A 57 8.14 10.08 -12.70
C SER A 57 7.93 11.12 -13.82
N THR A 58 8.80 11.12 -14.80
CA THR A 58 8.68 11.95 -15.98
C THR A 58 8.62 11.10 -17.24
N ASP A 59 8.04 11.65 -18.30
CA ASP A 59 7.90 11.01 -19.58
C ASP A 59 7.82 12.10 -20.68
N ASN A 60 8.23 11.77 -21.90
CA ASN A 60 8.21 12.70 -23.04
C ASN A 60 6.79 13.17 -23.41
N VAL A 61 5.78 12.36 -23.15
CA VAL A 61 4.37 12.69 -23.41
C VAL A 61 3.63 12.98 -22.10
N GLY A 62 3.95 12.27 -21.03
CA GLY A 62 3.36 12.46 -19.71
C GLY A 62 3.00 11.14 -19.04
N ILE A 63 2.85 11.21 -17.73
CA ILE A 63 2.48 10.05 -16.92
C ILE A 63 0.96 9.94 -16.88
N LYS A 64 0.47 8.74 -17.19
CA LYS A 64 -0.97 8.42 -17.07
C LYS A 64 -1.32 7.93 -15.67
N GLU A 65 -0.53 7.00 -15.15
CA GLU A 65 -0.85 6.31 -13.89
C GLU A 65 0.38 5.61 -13.32
N TYR A 66 0.24 5.15 -12.09
CA TYR A 66 1.25 4.32 -11.42
C TYR A 66 0.63 2.98 -11.04
N GLN A 67 1.41 1.93 -11.18
CA GLN A 67 1.05 0.58 -10.75
C GLN A 67 1.72 0.30 -9.42
N VAL A 68 0.93 -0.04 -8.39
CA VAL A 68 1.43 -0.42 -7.08
C VAL A 68 1.47 -1.94 -6.99
N LEU A 69 2.65 -2.47 -6.67
CA LEU A 69 2.88 -3.90 -6.52
C LEU A 69 3.14 -4.25 -5.05
N ARG A 70 2.54 -5.34 -4.60
CA ARG A 70 2.77 -5.93 -3.29
C ARG A 70 3.18 -7.38 -3.47
N ASP A 71 4.34 -7.75 -2.92
CA ASP A 71 4.91 -9.09 -3.05
C ASP A 71 4.98 -9.58 -4.51
N GLY A 72 5.30 -8.65 -5.42
CA GLY A 72 5.44 -8.92 -6.85
C GLY A 72 4.14 -8.92 -7.66
N GLN A 73 2.99 -8.68 -7.02
CA GLN A 73 1.69 -8.66 -7.68
C GLN A 73 1.09 -7.26 -7.73
N LEU A 74 0.50 -6.93 -8.86
CA LEU A 74 -0.23 -5.67 -9.02
C LEU A 74 -1.48 -5.68 -8.13
N ILE A 75 -1.56 -4.72 -7.20
CA ILE A 75 -2.70 -4.61 -6.28
C ILE A 75 -3.60 -3.42 -6.60
N GLN A 76 -3.03 -2.36 -7.18
CA GLN A 76 -3.79 -1.14 -7.47
C GLN A 76 -3.08 -0.30 -8.52
N THR A 77 -3.87 0.45 -9.27
CA THR A 77 -3.42 1.49 -10.19
C THR A 77 -3.93 2.83 -9.69
N VAL A 78 -3.05 3.82 -9.59
CA VAL A 78 -3.37 5.16 -9.07
C VAL A 78 -2.83 6.23 -9.99
N GLN A 79 -3.49 7.39 -10.04
CA GLN A 79 -3.05 8.52 -10.85
C GLN A 79 -2.08 9.45 -10.13
N GLY A 80 -2.10 9.46 -8.81
CA GLY A 80 -1.20 10.27 -7.99
C GLY A 80 0.04 9.52 -7.54
N THR A 81 0.79 10.13 -6.66
CA THR A 81 2.05 9.60 -6.12
C THR A 81 1.92 9.10 -4.68
N THR A 82 0.73 8.74 -4.27
CA THR A 82 0.42 8.21 -2.94
C THR A 82 -0.65 7.15 -3.03
N PHE A 83 -0.55 6.14 -2.16
CA PHE A 83 -1.54 5.08 -2.05
C PHE A 83 -1.53 4.52 -0.64
N THR A 84 -2.72 4.28 -0.08
CA THR A 84 -2.87 3.62 1.22
C THR A 84 -3.35 2.19 1.02
N ASP A 85 -2.55 1.22 1.44
CA ASP A 85 -2.90 -0.19 1.43
C ASP A 85 -3.51 -0.57 2.77
N GLN A 86 -4.67 -1.22 2.74
CA GLN A 86 -5.46 -1.57 3.92
C GLN A 86 -5.70 -3.08 4.00
N ASN A 87 -6.31 -3.52 5.08
CA ASN A 87 -6.64 -4.93 5.32
C ASN A 87 -5.41 -5.84 5.34
N LEU A 88 -4.30 -5.31 5.83
CA LEU A 88 -3.08 -6.06 5.99
C LEU A 88 -3.13 -6.91 7.27
N THR A 89 -2.33 -7.96 7.29
CA THR A 89 -2.12 -8.79 8.48
C THR A 89 -1.13 -8.09 9.41
N ALA A 90 -1.41 -8.08 10.71
CA ALA A 90 -0.51 -7.53 11.72
C ALA A 90 0.79 -8.35 11.82
N ASN A 91 1.87 -7.67 12.20
CA ASN A 91 3.20 -8.29 12.40
C ASN A 91 3.68 -9.12 11.21
N LYS A 92 3.39 -8.64 10.00
CA LYS A 92 3.76 -9.31 8.75
C LYS A 92 4.58 -8.37 7.86
N GLU A 93 5.57 -8.93 7.17
CA GLU A 93 6.39 -8.20 6.22
C GLU A 93 5.77 -8.24 4.82
N TYR A 94 5.76 -7.08 4.16
CA TYR A 94 5.30 -6.90 2.79
C TYR A 94 6.38 -6.21 1.97
N LYS A 95 6.46 -6.54 0.69
CA LYS A 95 7.38 -5.93 -0.27
C LYS A 95 6.58 -5.08 -1.24
N TYR A 96 6.86 -3.79 -1.27
CA TYR A 96 6.18 -2.84 -2.17
C TYR A 96 7.13 -2.33 -3.24
N ALA A 97 6.56 -2.10 -4.41
CA ALA A 97 7.22 -1.45 -5.51
C ALA A 97 6.20 -0.71 -6.36
N VAL A 98 6.67 0.26 -7.15
CA VAL A 98 5.82 1.08 -8.01
C VAL A 98 6.43 1.15 -9.41
N LYS A 99 5.59 1.12 -10.43
CA LYS A 99 5.94 1.38 -11.82
C LYS A 99 5.12 2.54 -12.34
N ALA A 100 5.70 3.35 -13.22
CA ALA A 100 4.98 4.42 -13.91
C ALA A 100 4.53 3.94 -15.28
N VAL A 101 3.36 4.39 -15.71
CA VAL A 101 2.77 4.07 -17.03
C VAL A 101 2.41 5.38 -17.72
N ASP A 102 2.80 5.51 -18.98
CA ASP A 102 2.44 6.66 -19.81
C ASP A 102 1.11 6.45 -20.56
N ALA A 103 0.68 7.47 -21.29
CA ALA A 103 -0.59 7.42 -22.03
C ALA A 103 -0.57 6.40 -23.18
N ALA A 104 0.60 6.03 -23.68
CA ALA A 104 0.76 5.05 -24.77
C ALA A 104 0.82 3.60 -24.24
N GLY A 105 0.86 3.41 -22.94
CA GLY A 105 0.94 2.09 -22.31
C GLY A 105 2.36 1.61 -22.04
N ASN A 106 3.38 2.43 -22.27
CA ASN A 106 4.75 2.08 -21.90
C ASN A 106 4.90 2.11 -20.40
N THR A 107 5.62 1.14 -19.84
CA THR A 107 5.79 0.97 -18.41
C THR A 107 7.26 1.14 -18.03
N SER A 108 7.53 1.90 -16.98
CA SER A 108 8.87 2.09 -16.45
C SER A 108 9.42 0.79 -15.82
N ILE A 109 10.73 0.79 -15.58
CA ILE A 109 11.29 -0.20 -14.65
C ILE A 109 10.73 0.04 -13.25
N GLN A 110 10.73 -1.01 -12.45
CA GLN A 110 10.20 -0.99 -11.09
C GLN A 110 11.06 -0.10 -10.18
N SER A 111 10.40 0.61 -9.27
CA SER A 111 11.09 1.36 -8.20
C SER A 111 11.95 0.44 -7.34
N ASN A 112 12.72 1.01 -6.41
CA ASN A 112 13.34 0.23 -5.34
C ASN A 112 12.26 -0.58 -4.60
N ILE A 113 12.61 -1.77 -4.14
CA ILE A 113 11.71 -2.58 -3.31
C ILE A 113 11.75 -2.02 -1.89
N LEU A 114 10.56 -1.70 -1.37
CA LEU A 114 10.38 -1.21 -0.01
C LEU A 114 9.86 -2.35 0.87
N LEU A 115 10.62 -2.69 1.90
CA LEU A 115 10.19 -3.66 2.91
C LEU A 115 9.41 -2.93 3.99
N VAL A 116 8.18 -3.38 4.25
CA VAL A 116 7.32 -2.82 5.29
C VAL A 116 6.84 -3.94 6.18
N LYS A 117 7.08 -3.80 7.47
CA LYS A 117 6.52 -4.72 8.47
C LYS A 117 5.42 -4.02 9.24
N THR A 118 4.20 -4.55 9.18
CA THR A 118 3.08 -4.01 9.95
C THR A 118 3.34 -4.15 11.44
N LYS A 119 2.73 -3.26 12.21
CA LYS A 119 2.85 -3.29 13.67
C LYS A 119 2.09 -4.47 14.25
N ASP A 120 2.44 -4.84 15.47
CA ASP A 120 1.65 -5.79 16.23
C ASP A 120 0.25 -5.25 16.47
N GLN A 121 -0.72 -6.15 16.55
CA GLN A 121 -2.08 -5.76 16.86
C GLN A 121 -2.13 -5.24 18.29
N ASN A 122 -2.62 -4.00 18.46
CA ASN A 122 -2.87 -3.44 19.78
C ASN A 122 -4.07 -4.13 20.39
N VAL A 123 -3.82 -5.14 21.21
CA VAL A 123 -4.84 -5.76 22.05
C VAL A 123 -4.80 -5.07 23.39
N SER A 124 -5.90 -4.43 23.77
CA SER A 124 -6.08 -3.87 25.09
C SER A 124 -6.69 -4.95 25.98
N TYR A 125 -6.00 -5.29 27.05
CA TYR A 125 -6.51 -6.23 28.04
C TYR A 125 -7.11 -5.49 29.22
N GLU A 126 -8.17 -6.07 29.81
CA GLU A 126 -8.76 -5.58 31.04
C GLU A 126 -7.69 -5.55 32.13
N LYS A 127 -7.69 -4.49 32.94
CA LYS A 127 -6.81 -4.43 34.12
C LYS A 127 -7.23 -5.45 35.16
N TRP A 128 -6.25 -6.13 35.71
CA TRP A 128 -6.50 -7.10 36.79
C TRP A 128 -7.14 -6.42 38.00
N ASP A 129 -8.20 -7.07 38.51
CA ASP A 129 -8.91 -6.65 39.72
C ASP A 129 -8.84 -7.80 40.73
N SER A 130 -8.24 -7.53 41.88
CA SER A 130 -8.07 -8.54 42.96
C SER A 130 -9.38 -9.05 43.54
N ARG A 131 -10.50 -8.41 43.26
CA ARG A 131 -11.82 -8.75 43.80
C ARG A 131 -12.73 -9.47 42.80
N LYS A 132 -12.33 -9.48 41.52
CA LYS A 132 -13.15 -10.05 40.45
C LYS A 132 -12.93 -11.55 40.34
N ALA A 133 -13.99 -12.28 39.95
CA ALA A 133 -13.88 -13.67 39.55
C ALA A 133 -13.33 -13.79 38.14
N TYR A 134 -12.44 -14.72 37.90
CA TYR A 134 -11.84 -14.97 36.59
C TYR A 134 -12.06 -16.42 36.17
N THR A 135 -12.19 -16.61 34.87
CA THR A 135 -12.32 -17.93 34.23
C THR A 135 -11.01 -18.32 33.61
N LYS A 136 -10.68 -19.60 33.59
CA LYS A 136 -9.49 -20.11 32.90
C LYS A 136 -9.41 -19.57 31.48
N GLY A 137 -8.28 -19.01 31.12
CA GLY A 137 -8.03 -18.40 29.80
C GLY A 137 -8.25 -16.89 29.75
N ASP A 138 -8.86 -16.29 30.79
CA ASP A 138 -9.00 -14.83 30.86
C ASP A 138 -7.62 -14.17 30.90
N LYS A 139 -7.47 -13.09 30.12
CA LYS A 139 -6.24 -12.32 30.08
C LYS A 139 -6.44 -10.96 30.70
N VAL A 140 -5.48 -10.54 31.49
CA VAL A 140 -5.50 -9.25 32.17
C VAL A 140 -4.14 -8.60 32.15
N GLU A 141 -4.12 -7.28 32.30
CA GLU A 141 -2.91 -6.49 32.46
C GLU A 141 -2.72 -6.09 33.92
N HIS A 142 -1.50 -6.22 34.43
CA HIS A 142 -1.11 -5.74 35.74
C HIS A 142 0.33 -5.21 35.68
N GLN A 143 0.51 -3.96 36.06
CA GLN A 143 1.83 -3.30 36.05
C GLN A 143 2.61 -3.44 34.73
N GLY A 144 1.89 -3.28 33.60
CA GLY A 144 2.48 -3.34 32.27
C GLY A 144 2.74 -4.76 31.75
N LYS A 145 2.38 -5.81 32.48
CA LYS A 145 2.53 -7.20 32.08
C LYS A 145 1.18 -7.86 31.84
N VAL A 146 1.13 -8.81 30.91
CA VAL A 146 -0.08 -9.57 30.58
C VAL A 146 -0.02 -10.94 31.26
N TYR A 147 -1.12 -11.35 31.90
CA TYR A 147 -1.27 -12.62 32.57
C TYR A 147 -2.49 -13.36 32.06
N GLU A 148 -2.43 -14.67 32.03
CA GLU A 148 -3.55 -15.55 31.69
C GLU A 148 -3.95 -16.39 32.91
N ALA A 149 -5.26 -16.45 33.21
CA ALA A 149 -5.77 -17.29 34.28
C ALA A 149 -5.62 -18.77 33.91
N VAL A 150 -4.94 -19.54 34.74
CA VAL A 150 -4.70 -20.98 34.52
C VAL A 150 -5.83 -21.87 35.06
N GLN A 151 -6.71 -21.30 35.86
CA GLN A 151 -7.91 -21.95 36.39
C GLN A 151 -8.96 -20.93 36.78
N ASN A 152 -10.21 -21.38 36.93
CA ASN A 152 -11.27 -20.52 37.45
C ASN A 152 -10.97 -20.19 38.90
N HIS A 153 -11.13 -18.94 39.29
CA HIS A 153 -10.94 -18.52 40.69
C HIS A 153 -11.71 -17.24 41.00
N GLN A 154 -11.93 -17.02 42.27
CA GLN A 154 -12.55 -15.82 42.82
C GLN A 154 -11.46 -14.96 43.45
N GLY A 155 -11.45 -13.67 43.13
CA GLY A 155 -10.54 -12.72 43.76
C GLY A 155 -10.83 -12.60 45.27
N ASN A 156 -9.75 -12.48 46.06
CA ASN A 156 -9.84 -12.35 47.53
C ASN A 156 -9.55 -10.94 48.05
N GLY A 157 -9.31 -9.98 47.13
CA GLY A 157 -8.98 -8.60 47.49
C GLY A 157 -7.50 -8.37 47.79
N ASP A 158 -6.64 -9.38 47.73
CA ASP A 158 -5.20 -9.24 47.94
C ASP A 158 -4.54 -8.72 46.66
N PRO A 159 -3.90 -7.53 46.68
CA PRO A 159 -3.26 -6.96 45.47
C PRO A 159 -2.08 -7.76 44.96
N ASN A 160 -1.53 -8.70 45.72
CA ASN A 160 -0.42 -9.58 45.30
C ASN A 160 -0.90 -10.91 44.71
N TRP A 161 -2.18 -11.20 44.66
CA TRP A 161 -2.70 -12.48 44.20
C TRP A 161 -2.41 -12.77 42.77
N ILE A 162 -2.28 -11.73 41.90
CA ILE A 162 -1.88 -11.86 40.50
C ILE A 162 -0.53 -12.58 40.34
N PHE A 163 0.33 -12.54 41.37
CA PHE A 163 1.63 -13.19 41.33
C PHE A 163 1.59 -14.65 41.78
N ALA A 164 0.45 -15.18 42.14
CA ALA A 164 0.29 -16.60 42.49
C ALA A 164 0.35 -17.46 41.23
N LEU A 165 1.47 -18.13 40.97
CA LEU A 165 1.70 -18.90 39.76
C LEU A 165 0.70 -20.05 39.54
N ALA A 166 0.06 -20.55 40.60
CA ALA A 166 -0.97 -21.56 40.51
C ALA A 166 -2.29 -21.02 39.90
N LEU A 167 -2.47 -19.69 39.86
CA LEU A 167 -3.67 -19.04 39.34
C LEU A 167 -3.43 -18.27 38.07
N TRP A 168 -2.22 -17.75 37.86
CA TRP A 168 -1.87 -16.86 36.77
C TRP A 168 -0.56 -17.26 36.09
N ASN A 169 -0.57 -17.22 34.77
CA ASN A 169 0.60 -17.47 33.96
C ASN A 169 1.03 -16.16 33.28
N PRO A 170 2.24 -15.62 33.52
CA PRO A 170 2.71 -14.44 32.84
C PRO A 170 2.96 -14.75 31.36
N LEU A 171 2.48 -13.87 30.47
CA LEU A 171 2.63 -14.00 29.02
C LEU A 171 3.77 -13.13 28.46
N THR A 172 4.33 -12.25 29.27
CA THR A 172 5.43 -11.35 28.86
C THR A 172 6.51 -11.26 29.92
#